data_ed56fbed21c4107adbd28995463df62b
#
_entry.id   ed56fbed21c4107adbd28995463df62b
#
_cell.length_a   1.000
_cell.length_b   1.000
_cell.length_c   1.000
_cell.angle_alpha   90.00
_cell.angle_beta   90.00
_cell.angle_gamma   90.00
#
_symmetry.space_group_name_H-M   'P 1'
#
loop_
_entity.id
_entity.type
_entity.pdbx_description
1 polymer ?
#
loop_
_entity_poly.entity_id
_entity_poly.type
_entity_poly.pdbx_seq_one_letter_code
_entity_poly.pdbx_strand_id
1 'polypeptide(L)'
;MLEQMGKAAKQASWQLAVLSTAKKNQVLSVMADMLEANSEAILLANEQDMVQARATGMSEALLDRLLLTPARLAAIANDVRQVCRLNDPVGHVLDGNLLDSGLKLERRRVPLGVIGVIYEARPNVTIDVASLCLKTGNAVILRGGKETHNTNQATVKVIQQALEQCGLPAAAVQAIDSPDRALVNELLRLDRYVDMLIPRGGAGLHKLCREQSTIPVITGGIGVCHTYVDANVDFDKALTVIENAKIQRPSACNSLETLLVNRSIAAEFLPALSAKMAAAGVTLHAAENALPLLQGGPATVVPVNAEDYDDEWLSLDLNVLLVDDIDQAIDHIRTHGTNHSDAILTRSLSSAEHFVRAVDSSAVYVNASTRFTDGGQFGLGAEVAVSTQKLHARGPMGLDALTTYKWIGYGDDLVRS
;
A
#
# COMPACT_ATOMS: atom_id res chain seq x y z
N MET A 1 1.07 4.77 -29.56
CA MET A 1 0.73 3.51 -28.86
C MET A 1 -0.07 3.78 -27.59
N LEU A 2 0.44 4.53 -26.62
CA LEU A 2 -0.25 4.77 -25.33
C LEU A 2 -1.58 5.55 -25.48
N GLU A 3 -1.68 6.49 -26.39
CA GLU A 3 -2.95 7.17 -26.65
C GLU A 3 -4.06 6.23 -27.10
N GLN A 4 -3.74 5.24 -27.94
CA GLN A 4 -4.70 4.21 -28.37
C GLN A 4 -5.09 3.30 -27.19
N MET A 5 -4.11 2.89 -26.37
CA MET A 5 -4.37 2.11 -25.14
C MET A 5 -5.27 2.90 -24.18
N GLY A 6 -4.97 4.17 -23.95
CA GLY A 6 -5.75 5.04 -23.09
C GLY A 6 -7.19 5.21 -23.57
N LYS A 7 -7.38 5.44 -24.87
CA LYS A 7 -8.71 5.53 -25.49
C LYS A 7 -9.50 4.23 -25.33
N ALA A 8 -8.88 3.09 -25.57
CA ALA A 8 -9.51 1.78 -25.43
C ALA A 8 -9.86 1.48 -23.96
N ALA A 9 -8.96 1.78 -23.02
CA ALA A 9 -9.22 1.65 -21.58
C ALA A 9 -10.40 2.54 -21.13
N LYS A 10 -10.45 3.80 -21.61
CA LYS A 10 -11.55 4.73 -21.30
C LYS A 10 -12.90 4.21 -21.81
N GLN A 11 -12.96 3.66 -23.01
CA GLN A 11 -14.17 3.04 -23.55
C GLN A 11 -14.57 1.79 -22.74
N ALA A 12 -13.59 0.96 -22.38
CA ALA A 12 -13.83 -0.20 -21.52
C ALA A 12 -14.37 0.20 -20.14
N SER A 13 -13.83 1.25 -19.53
CA SER A 13 -14.26 1.73 -18.20
C SER A 13 -15.75 2.12 -18.17
N TRP A 14 -16.31 2.66 -19.25
CA TRP A 14 -17.74 2.97 -19.32
C TRP A 14 -18.62 1.71 -19.29
N GLN A 15 -18.16 0.63 -19.91
CA GLN A 15 -18.86 -0.66 -19.86
C GLN A 15 -18.76 -1.30 -18.46
N LEU A 16 -17.56 -1.24 -17.84
CA LEU A 16 -17.33 -1.77 -16.49
C LEU A 16 -18.14 -1.04 -15.41
N ALA A 17 -18.31 0.29 -15.57
CA ALA A 17 -18.98 1.12 -14.58
C ALA A 17 -20.47 0.78 -14.34
N VAL A 18 -21.11 0.12 -15.29
CA VAL A 18 -22.53 -0.25 -15.22
C VAL A 18 -22.77 -1.74 -14.93
N LEU A 19 -21.70 -2.51 -14.71
CA LEU A 19 -21.81 -3.92 -14.41
C LEU A 19 -22.42 -4.17 -13.03
N SER A 20 -23.26 -5.19 -12.93
CA SER A 20 -23.72 -5.70 -11.64
C SER A 20 -22.59 -6.38 -10.88
N THR A 21 -22.69 -6.39 -9.55
CA THR A 21 -21.77 -7.14 -8.67
C THR A 21 -21.66 -8.62 -9.07
N ALA A 22 -22.78 -9.25 -9.43
CA ALA A 22 -22.79 -10.63 -9.90
C ALA A 22 -21.92 -10.82 -11.15
N LYS A 23 -22.02 -9.89 -12.13
CA LYS A 23 -21.21 -9.95 -13.35
C LYS A 23 -19.72 -9.74 -13.06
N LYS A 24 -19.36 -8.79 -12.20
CA LYS A 24 -17.98 -8.56 -11.74
C LYS A 24 -17.41 -9.82 -11.06
N ASN A 25 -18.19 -10.43 -10.16
CA ASN A 25 -17.79 -11.67 -9.47
C ASN A 25 -17.63 -12.85 -10.44
N GLN A 26 -18.50 -12.97 -11.45
CA GLN A 26 -18.35 -13.97 -12.52
C GLN A 26 -16.99 -13.81 -13.23
N VAL A 27 -16.64 -12.59 -13.62
CA VAL A 27 -15.36 -12.28 -14.30
C VAL A 27 -14.16 -12.68 -13.43
N LEU A 28 -14.18 -12.31 -12.15
CA LEU A 28 -13.11 -12.63 -11.21
C LEU A 28 -12.98 -14.15 -10.97
N SER A 29 -14.10 -14.87 -10.89
CA SER A 29 -14.08 -16.33 -10.77
C SER A 29 -13.46 -16.98 -12.01
N VAL A 30 -13.91 -16.57 -13.20
CA VAL A 30 -13.34 -17.08 -14.48
C VAL A 30 -11.85 -16.72 -14.58
N MET A 31 -11.46 -15.52 -14.18
CA MET A 31 -10.07 -15.09 -14.14
C MET A 31 -9.22 -16.01 -13.25
N ALA A 32 -9.69 -16.31 -12.03
CA ALA A 32 -8.98 -17.21 -11.11
C ALA A 32 -8.82 -18.63 -11.71
N ASP A 33 -9.89 -19.18 -12.28
CA ASP A 33 -9.88 -20.50 -12.90
C ASP A 33 -8.94 -20.55 -14.13
N MET A 34 -8.91 -19.49 -14.93
CA MET A 34 -8.02 -19.39 -16.08
C MET A 34 -6.56 -19.20 -15.71
N LEU A 35 -6.25 -18.48 -14.60
CA LEU A 35 -4.90 -18.37 -14.08
C LEU A 35 -4.34 -19.74 -13.67
N GLU A 36 -5.15 -20.57 -13.02
CA GLU A 36 -4.76 -21.96 -12.69
C GLU A 36 -4.63 -22.83 -13.93
N ALA A 37 -5.59 -22.75 -14.85
CA ALA A 37 -5.58 -23.55 -16.10
C ALA A 37 -4.40 -23.21 -17.02
N ASN A 38 -3.90 -21.96 -16.98
CA ASN A 38 -2.77 -21.50 -17.78
C ASN A 38 -1.48 -21.35 -16.96
N SER A 39 -1.41 -22.01 -15.79
CA SER A 39 -0.27 -21.88 -14.86
C SER A 39 1.06 -22.24 -15.51
N GLU A 40 1.12 -23.27 -16.35
CA GLU A 40 2.34 -23.68 -17.04
C GLU A 40 2.92 -22.57 -17.93
N ALA A 41 2.07 -21.90 -18.72
CA ALA A 41 2.51 -20.79 -19.58
C ALA A 41 3.01 -19.59 -18.79
N ILE A 42 2.35 -19.26 -17.68
CA ILE A 42 2.76 -18.14 -16.80
C ILE A 42 4.08 -18.48 -16.10
N LEU A 43 4.24 -19.70 -15.60
CA LEU A 43 5.46 -20.14 -14.93
C LEU A 43 6.65 -20.22 -15.89
N LEU A 44 6.44 -20.64 -17.13
CA LEU A 44 7.48 -20.64 -18.16
C LEU A 44 7.94 -19.20 -18.47
N ALA A 45 7.01 -18.26 -18.58
CA ALA A 45 7.35 -16.84 -18.75
C ALA A 45 8.11 -16.28 -17.53
N ASN A 46 7.74 -16.69 -16.32
CA ASN A 46 8.45 -16.31 -15.11
C ASN A 46 9.87 -16.89 -15.05
N GLU A 47 10.06 -18.11 -15.50
CA GLU A 47 11.39 -18.71 -15.59
C GLU A 47 12.32 -17.91 -16.52
N GLN A 48 11.81 -17.40 -17.65
CA GLN A 48 12.57 -16.51 -18.54
C GLN A 48 13.00 -15.22 -17.83
N ASP A 49 12.08 -14.59 -17.10
CA ASP A 49 12.39 -13.41 -16.30
C ASP A 49 13.43 -13.72 -15.21
N MET A 50 13.31 -14.87 -14.53
CA MET A 50 14.24 -15.33 -13.50
C MET A 50 15.66 -15.57 -14.05
N VAL A 51 15.78 -16.19 -15.22
CA VAL A 51 17.07 -16.41 -15.89
C VAL A 51 17.75 -15.06 -16.19
N GLN A 52 17.00 -14.12 -16.74
CA GLN A 52 17.52 -12.80 -17.07
C GLN A 52 17.90 -12.01 -15.81
N ALA A 53 17.09 -12.08 -14.76
CA ALA A 53 17.36 -11.40 -13.49
C ALA A 53 18.64 -11.91 -12.83
N ARG A 54 18.87 -13.22 -12.81
CA ARG A 54 20.12 -13.82 -12.32
C ARG A 54 21.34 -13.39 -13.17
N ALA A 55 21.19 -13.38 -14.49
CA ALA A 55 22.27 -12.96 -15.39
C ALA A 55 22.68 -11.48 -15.17
N THR A 56 21.76 -10.62 -14.70
CA THR A 56 22.05 -9.21 -14.38
C THR A 56 22.55 -8.99 -12.94
N GLY A 57 22.75 -10.05 -12.16
CA GLY A 57 23.29 -9.95 -10.80
C GLY A 57 22.26 -9.44 -9.77
N MET A 58 20.97 -9.71 -9.98
CA MET A 58 19.94 -9.33 -9.02
C MET A 58 20.15 -10.04 -7.67
N SER A 59 19.91 -9.33 -6.56
CA SER A 59 20.07 -9.89 -5.21
C SER A 59 19.05 -11.02 -4.93
N GLU A 60 19.41 -11.98 -4.08
CA GLU A 60 18.54 -13.12 -3.72
C GLU A 60 17.17 -12.65 -3.17
N ALA A 61 17.13 -11.57 -2.42
CA ALA A 61 15.89 -11.01 -1.89
C ALA A 61 14.95 -10.50 -3.01
N LEU A 62 15.51 -9.91 -4.06
CA LEU A 62 14.74 -9.47 -5.22
C LEU A 62 14.35 -10.65 -6.13
N LEU A 63 15.22 -11.66 -6.25
CA LEU A 63 14.91 -12.90 -6.96
C LEU A 63 13.75 -13.65 -6.30
N ASP A 64 13.72 -13.74 -4.96
CA ASP A 64 12.58 -14.34 -4.26
C ASP A 64 11.26 -13.58 -4.48
N ARG A 65 11.33 -12.25 -4.55
CA ARG A 65 10.14 -11.43 -4.89
C ARG A 65 9.64 -11.63 -6.31
N LEU A 66 10.55 -11.91 -7.23
CA LEU A 66 10.25 -12.13 -8.65
C LEU A 66 9.71 -13.53 -8.92
N LEU A 67 10.13 -14.53 -8.12
CA LEU A 67 9.84 -15.93 -8.34
C LEU A 67 8.34 -16.23 -8.16
N LEU A 68 7.73 -16.82 -9.17
CA LEU A 68 6.46 -17.53 -9.08
C LEU A 68 6.72 -19.05 -9.02
N THR A 69 6.01 -19.71 -8.12
CA THR A 69 5.92 -21.18 -8.06
C THR A 69 4.48 -21.60 -8.28
N PRO A 70 4.20 -22.87 -8.61
CA PRO A 70 2.82 -23.36 -8.69
C PRO A 70 2.00 -23.05 -7.43
N ALA A 71 2.61 -23.21 -6.26
CA ALA A 71 1.95 -22.90 -4.99
C ALA A 71 1.65 -21.39 -4.81
N ARG A 72 2.60 -20.52 -5.19
CA ARG A 72 2.39 -19.05 -5.14
C ARG A 72 1.31 -18.63 -6.13
N LEU A 73 1.28 -19.17 -7.34
CA LEU A 73 0.26 -18.84 -8.33
C LEU A 73 -1.13 -19.33 -7.91
N ALA A 74 -1.24 -20.53 -7.34
CA ALA A 74 -2.49 -21.04 -6.77
C ALA A 74 -2.98 -20.16 -5.59
N ALA A 75 -2.07 -19.70 -4.73
CA ALA A 75 -2.41 -18.76 -3.67
C ALA A 75 -2.97 -17.44 -4.23
N ILE A 76 -2.33 -16.87 -5.25
CA ILE A 76 -2.80 -15.64 -5.91
C ILE A 76 -4.19 -15.85 -6.56
N ALA A 77 -4.42 -16.98 -7.23
CA ALA A 77 -5.75 -17.31 -7.76
C ALA A 77 -6.82 -17.41 -6.66
N ASN A 78 -6.45 -17.97 -5.50
CA ASN A 78 -7.34 -17.98 -4.34
C ASN A 78 -7.60 -16.56 -3.79
N ASP A 79 -6.60 -15.68 -3.78
CA ASP A 79 -6.78 -14.27 -3.38
C ASP A 79 -7.77 -13.55 -4.30
N VAL A 80 -7.74 -13.81 -5.62
CA VAL A 80 -8.77 -13.32 -6.54
C VAL A 80 -10.16 -13.81 -6.14
N ARG A 81 -10.31 -15.09 -5.74
CA ARG A 81 -11.58 -15.63 -5.24
C ARG A 81 -12.01 -14.98 -3.92
N GLN A 82 -11.05 -14.57 -3.06
CA GLN A 82 -11.39 -13.78 -1.86
C GLN A 82 -11.93 -12.39 -2.24
N VAL A 83 -11.36 -11.72 -3.25
CA VAL A 83 -11.88 -10.44 -3.76
C VAL A 83 -13.34 -10.56 -4.23
N CYS A 84 -13.75 -11.71 -4.79
CA CYS A 84 -15.17 -11.96 -5.14
C CYS A 84 -16.10 -11.83 -3.93
N ARG A 85 -15.65 -12.23 -2.74
CA ARG A 85 -16.45 -12.24 -1.49
C ARG A 85 -16.54 -10.87 -0.82
N LEU A 86 -15.67 -9.92 -1.20
CA LEU A 86 -15.71 -8.57 -0.66
C LEU A 86 -16.96 -7.84 -1.13
N ASN A 87 -17.47 -6.96 -0.28
CA ASN A 87 -18.58 -6.08 -0.63
C ASN A 87 -18.17 -5.14 -1.78
N ASP A 88 -19.01 -5.05 -2.79
CA ASP A 88 -18.83 -4.10 -3.89
C ASP A 88 -19.27 -2.70 -3.44
N PRO A 89 -18.37 -1.71 -3.38
CA PRO A 89 -18.74 -0.37 -2.93
C PRO A 89 -19.53 0.42 -3.99
N VAL A 90 -19.48 0.01 -5.25
CA VAL A 90 -20.12 0.76 -6.35
C VAL A 90 -21.63 0.70 -6.22
N GLY A 91 -22.26 1.87 -6.32
CA GLY A 91 -23.71 2.01 -6.16
C GLY A 91 -24.18 2.27 -4.72
N HIS A 92 -23.30 2.17 -3.72
CA HIS A 92 -23.66 2.52 -2.34
C HIS A 92 -24.01 4.00 -2.24
N VAL A 93 -25.13 4.30 -1.58
CA VAL A 93 -25.53 5.66 -1.21
C VAL A 93 -24.79 6.01 0.08
N LEU A 94 -23.94 7.03 0.03
CA LEU A 94 -23.15 7.50 1.17
C LEU A 94 -24.01 8.31 2.13
N ASP A 95 -24.83 9.19 1.55
CA ASP A 95 -25.82 10.02 2.24
C ASP A 95 -26.85 10.54 1.24
N GLY A 96 -27.94 11.06 1.77
CA GLY A 96 -28.98 11.70 0.95
C GLY A 96 -29.94 12.50 1.82
N ASN A 97 -30.48 13.56 1.23
CA ASN A 97 -31.39 14.50 1.89
C ASN A 97 -32.52 14.93 0.93
N LEU A 98 -33.70 15.19 1.49
CA LEU A 98 -34.73 15.97 0.82
C LEU A 98 -34.52 17.44 1.18
N LEU A 99 -34.24 18.25 0.17
CA LEU A 99 -34.00 19.69 0.36
C LEU A 99 -35.31 20.46 0.45
N ASP A 100 -35.29 21.68 1.01
CA ASP A 100 -36.45 22.56 1.11
C ASP A 100 -37.08 22.87 -0.24
N SER A 101 -36.28 22.84 -1.31
CA SER A 101 -36.75 22.98 -2.69
C SER A 101 -37.59 21.79 -3.20
N GLY A 102 -37.67 20.70 -2.45
CA GLY A 102 -38.28 19.42 -2.90
C GLY A 102 -37.32 18.50 -3.66
N LEU A 103 -36.09 18.94 -3.94
CA LEU A 103 -35.09 18.10 -4.62
C LEU A 103 -34.59 17.01 -3.64
N LYS A 104 -34.75 15.74 -4.01
CA LYS A 104 -34.11 14.61 -3.33
C LYS A 104 -32.69 14.47 -3.87
N LEU A 105 -31.69 14.69 -3.02
CA LEU A 105 -30.27 14.64 -3.37
C LEU A 105 -29.61 13.44 -2.71
N GLU A 106 -28.80 12.69 -3.47
CA GLU A 106 -28.03 11.55 -3.00
C GLU A 106 -26.57 11.68 -3.43
N ARG A 107 -25.62 11.24 -2.57
CA ARG A 107 -24.25 10.93 -2.96
C ARG A 107 -24.11 9.43 -3.16
N ARG A 108 -23.71 8.99 -4.33
CA ARG A 108 -23.60 7.58 -4.67
C ARG A 108 -22.19 7.26 -5.16
N ARG A 109 -21.60 6.18 -4.64
CA ARG A 109 -20.28 5.70 -5.07
C ARG A 109 -20.29 5.25 -6.52
N VAL A 110 -19.21 5.62 -7.24
CA VAL A 110 -18.97 5.24 -8.64
C VAL A 110 -17.50 4.87 -8.81
N PRO A 111 -17.13 4.08 -9.84
CA PRO A 111 -15.73 3.83 -10.17
C PRO A 111 -14.97 5.14 -10.43
N LEU A 112 -13.65 5.12 -10.23
CA LEU A 112 -12.77 6.22 -10.64
C LEU A 112 -12.70 6.36 -12.17
N GLY A 113 -12.65 5.22 -12.88
CA GLY A 113 -12.57 5.17 -14.34
C GLY A 113 -11.42 4.34 -14.84
N VAL A 114 -10.33 4.97 -15.28
CA VAL A 114 -9.09 4.30 -15.71
C VAL A 114 -7.98 4.57 -14.71
N ILE A 115 -7.37 3.51 -14.20
CA ILE A 115 -6.27 3.59 -13.23
C ILE A 115 -4.97 3.19 -13.93
N GLY A 116 -3.95 4.03 -13.84
CA GLY A 116 -2.59 3.69 -14.23
C GLY A 116 -1.81 3.18 -13.03
N VAL A 117 -1.14 2.03 -13.14
CA VAL A 117 -0.31 1.49 -12.06
C VAL A 117 1.09 1.22 -12.56
N ILE A 118 2.08 1.84 -11.90
CA ILE A 118 3.50 1.68 -12.22
C ILE A 118 4.14 0.93 -11.06
N TYR A 119 4.75 -0.24 -11.32
CA TYR A 119 5.28 -1.10 -10.27
C TYR A 119 6.60 -1.77 -10.64
N GLU A 120 7.36 -2.19 -9.63
CA GLU A 120 8.67 -2.80 -9.73
C GLU A 120 8.63 -4.25 -9.23
N ALA A 121 9.45 -5.13 -9.83
CA ALA A 121 9.84 -6.49 -9.38
C ALA A 121 8.80 -7.30 -8.57
N ARG A 122 7.51 -7.26 -8.95
CA ARG A 122 6.42 -7.95 -8.24
C ARG A 122 5.36 -8.47 -9.21
N PRO A 123 5.51 -9.69 -9.76
CA PRO A 123 4.57 -10.23 -10.76
C PRO A 123 3.14 -10.42 -10.21
N ASN A 124 2.97 -10.66 -8.91
CA ASN A 124 1.65 -10.76 -8.27
C ASN A 124 0.84 -9.47 -8.36
N VAL A 125 1.51 -8.30 -8.37
CA VAL A 125 0.83 -6.99 -8.43
C VAL A 125 -0.06 -6.85 -9.66
N THR A 126 0.33 -7.46 -10.78
CA THR A 126 -0.48 -7.52 -12.01
C THR A 126 -1.88 -8.08 -11.75
N ILE A 127 -1.96 -9.19 -11.03
CA ILE A 127 -3.22 -9.90 -10.74
C ILE A 127 -3.98 -9.18 -9.63
N ASP A 128 -3.30 -8.78 -8.56
CA ASP A 128 -3.90 -8.11 -7.42
C ASP A 128 -4.59 -6.81 -7.84
N VAL A 129 -3.88 -5.97 -8.59
CA VAL A 129 -4.42 -4.70 -9.07
C VAL A 129 -5.56 -4.91 -10.07
N ALA A 130 -5.39 -5.84 -11.03
CA ALA A 130 -6.43 -6.14 -12.01
C ALA A 130 -7.73 -6.61 -11.33
N SER A 131 -7.63 -7.50 -10.34
CA SER A 131 -8.79 -8.01 -9.62
C SER A 131 -9.53 -6.91 -8.83
N LEU A 132 -8.81 -6.05 -8.13
CA LEU A 132 -9.39 -4.94 -7.37
C LEU A 132 -10.02 -3.88 -8.30
N CYS A 133 -9.37 -3.56 -9.43
CA CYS A 133 -9.91 -2.64 -10.43
C CYS A 133 -11.19 -3.20 -11.06
N LEU A 134 -11.19 -4.47 -11.48
CA LEU A 134 -12.38 -5.12 -12.07
C LEU A 134 -13.53 -5.21 -11.05
N LYS A 135 -13.24 -5.53 -9.79
CA LYS A 135 -14.25 -5.57 -8.72
C LYS A 135 -14.92 -4.22 -8.51
N THR A 136 -14.18 -3.13 -8.67
CA THR A 136 -14.69 -1.76 -8.52
C THR A 136 -15.14 -1.10 -9.83
N GLY A 137 -15.16 -1.87 -10.94
CA GLY A 137 -15.63 -1.37 -12.24
C GLY A 137 -14.67 -0.39 -12.92
N ASN A 138 -13.38 -0.44 -12.59
CA ASN A 138 -12.33 0.35 -13.21
C ASN A 138 -11.60 -0.44 -14.30
N ALA A 139 -11.20 0.23 -15.37
CA ALA A 139 -10.18 -0.25 -16.28
C ALA A 139 -8.79 0.07 -15.74
N VAL A 140 -7.77 -0.68 -16.15
CA VAL A 140 -6.39 -0.48 -15.67
C VAL A 140 -5.36 -0.58 -16.79
N ILE A 141 -4.38 0.32 -16.75
CA ILE A 141 -3.16 0.28 -17.57
C ILE A 141 -1.99 0.02 -16.64
N LEU A 142 -1.32 -1.10 -16.86
CA LEU A 142 -0.24 -1.62 -16.03
C LEU A 142 1.11 -1.31 -16.68
N ARG A 143 2.05 -0.82 -15.89
CA ARG A 143 3.45 -0.63 -16.28
C ARG A 143 4.34 -1.31 -15.23
N GLY A 144 4.67 -2.58 -15.46
CA GLY A 144 5.61 -3.34 -14.65
C GLY A 144 7.08 -3.02 -14.95
N GLY A 145 7.97 -3.38 -14.04
CA GLY A 145 9.41 -3.34 -14.25
C GLY A 145 9.86 -4.24 -15.41
N LYS A 146 11.04 -3.96 -15.97
CA LYS A 146 11.62 -4.76 -17.05
C LYS A 146 11.87 -6.22 -16.66
N GLU A 147 12.11 -6.43 -15.37
CA GLU A 147 12.43 -7.72 -14.76
C GLU A 147 11.22 -8.66 -14.65
N THR A 148 10.01 -8.16 -14.84
CA THR A 148 8.76 -8.93 -14.81
C THR A 148 8.04 -8.94 -16.15
N HIS A 149 8.72 -8.52 -17.21
CA HIS A 149 8.09 -8.26 -18.52
C HIS A 149 7.35 -9.48 -19.09
N ASN A 150 8.03 -10.60 -19.21
CA ASN A 150 7.44 -11.82 -19.80
C ASN A 150 6.29 -12.34 -18.94
N THR A 151 6.48 -12.40 -17.62
CA THR A 151 5.46 -12.83 -16.67
C THR A 151 4.21 -11.95 -16.76
N ASN A 152 4.38 -10.62 -16.80
CA ASN A 152 3.27 -9.69 -16.88
C ASN A 152 2.50 -9.84 -18.20
N GLN A 153 3.17 -9.98 -19.33
CA GLN A 153 2.51 -10.17 -20.61
C GLN A 153 1.71 -11.48 -20.67
N ALA A 154 2.31 -12.59 -20.19
CA ALA A 154 1.60 -13.87 -20.12
C ALA A 154 0.37 -13.79 -19.21
N THR A 155 0.50 -13.17 -18.06
CA THR A 155 -0.57 -12.99 -17.09
C THR A 155 -1.70 -12.11 -17.61
N VAL A 156 -1.37 -10.95 -18.19
CA VAL A 156 -2.39 -10.02 -18.74
C VAL A 156 -3.13 -10.67 -19.90
N LYS A 157 -2.46 -11.45 -20.74
CA LYS A 157 -3.12 -12.22 -21.81
C LYS A 157 -4.17 -13.18 -21.27
N VAL A 158 -3.87 -13.90 -20.19
CA VAL A 158 -4.84 -14.79 -19.53
C VAL A 158 -6.03 -14.00 -18.95
N ILE A 159 -5.78 -12.85 -18.32
CA ILE A 159 -6.84 -11.98 -17.79
C ILE A 159 -7.73 -11.46 -18.94
N GLN A 160 -7.14 -11.06 -20.06
CA GLN A 160 -7.88 -10.58 -21.23
C GLN A 160 -8.77 -11.68 -21.82
N GLN A 161 -8.28 -12.91 -21.91
CA GLN A 161 -9.09 -14.06 -22.33
C GLN A 161 -10.27 -14.32 -21.38
N ALA A 162 -10.06 -14.17 -20.07
CA ALA A 162 -11.16 -14.29 -19.10
C ALA A 162 -12.23 -13.18 -19.30
N LEU A 163 -11.81 -11.95 -19.58
CA LEU A 163 -12.71 -10.85 -19.91
C LEU A 163 -13.53 -11.16 -21.17
N GLU A 164 -12.88 -11.59 -22.25
CA GLU A 164 -13.52 -11.94 -23.52
C GLU A 164 -14.50 -13.11 -23.36
N GLN A 165 -14.13 -14.16 -22.59
CA GLN A 165 -15.02 -15.26 -22.27
C GLN A 165 -16.29 -14.80 -21.53
N CYS A 166 -16.19 -13.72 -20.76
CA CYS A 166 -17.31 -13.09 -20.08
C CYS A 166 -18.05 -12.04 -20.93
N GLY A 167 -17.67 -11.83 -22.20
CA GLY A 167 -18.26 -10.83 -23.09
C GLY A 167 -17.86 -9.40 -22.74
N LEU A 168 -16.70 -9.20 -22.12
CA LEU A 168 -16.16 -7.88 -21.78
C LEU A 168 -14.92 -7.55 -22.62
N PRO A 169 -14.63 -6.24 -22.81
CA PRO A 169 -13.50 -5.82 -23.61
C PRO A 169 -12.17 -6.21 -22.96
N ALA A 170 -11.28 -6.84 -23.71
CA ALA A 170 -9.90 -7.14 -23.28
C ALA A 170 -9.16 -5.85 -22.84
N ALA A 171 -9.49 -4.71 -23.44
CA ALA A 171 -8.91 -3.41 -23.11
C ALA A 171 -9.21 -2.91 -21.68
N ALA A 172 -10.05 -3.61 -20.92
CA ALA A 172 -10.27 -3.33 -19.50
C ALA A 172 -9.01 -3.54 -18.65
N VAL A 173 -8.13 -4.46 -19.06
CA VAL A 173 -6.82 -4.71 -18.43
C VAL A 173 -5.75 -4.74 -19.51
N GLN A 174 -4.84 -3.79 -19.46
CA GLN A 174 -3.76 -3.68 -20.44
C GLN A 174 -2.41 -3.54 -19.74
N ALA A 175 -1.35 -4.11 -20.32
CA ALA A 175 0.02 -3.87 -19.89
C ALA A 175 0.80 -3.19 -21.03
N ILE A 176 1.66 -2.24 -20.67
CA ILE A 176 2.58 -1.60 -21.62
C ILE A 176 3.65 -2.62 -22.00
N ASP A 177 3.65 -3.02 -23.29
CA ASP A 177 4.55 -4.02 -23.85
C ASP A 177 5.88 -3.37 -24.29
N SER A 178 6.57 -2.73 -23.37
CA SER A 178 7.92 -2.19 -23.61
C SER A 178 8.58 -1.79 -22.31
N PRO A 179 9.87 -2.13 -22.13
CA PRO A 179 10.63 -1.70 -20.96
C PRO A 179 11.12 -0.24 -21.06
N ASP A 180 10.85 0.45 -22.15
CA ASP A 180 11.30 1.83 -22.37
C ASP A 180 10.76 2.78 -21.29
N ARG A 181 11.68 3.49 -20.62
CA ARG A 181 11.34 4.48 -19.58
C ARG A 181 10.66 5.71 -20.15
N ALA A 182 10.81 6.03 -21.44
CA ALA A 182 10.13 7.15 -22.08
C ALA A 182 8.58 6.96 -22.01
N LEU A 183 8.11 5.72 -22.10
CA LEU A 183 6.69 5.40 -21.97
C LEU A 183 6.13 5.64 -20.57
N VAL A 184 6.97 5.64 -19.53
CA VAL A 184 6.54 6.06 -18.19
C VAL A 184 6.18 7.54 -18.22
N ASN A 185 7.04 8.39 -18.80
CA ASN A 185 6.79 9.82 -18.89
C ASN A 185 5.56 10.15 -19.76
N GLU A 186 5.33 9.37 -20.82
CA GLU A 186 4.13 9.49 -21.64
C GLU A 186 2.87 9.09 -20.85
N LEU A 187 2.92 7.98 -20.09
CA LEU A 187 1.82 7.53 -19.21
C LEU A 187 1.48 8.58 -18.15
N LEU A 188 2.50 9.21 -17.53
CA LEU A 188 2.30 10.26 -16.51
C LEU A 188 1.54 11.48 -17.03
N ARG A 189 1.44 11.65 -18.34
CA ARG A 189 0.77 12.79 -19.01
C ARG A 189 -0.47 12.40 -19.81
N LEU A 190 -0.94 11.18 -19.63
CA LEU A 190 -2.10 10.63 -20.35
C LEU A 190 -3.44 11.02 -19.68
N ASP A 191 -3.51 12.22 -19.10
CA ASP A 191 -4.63 12.76 -18.30
C ASP A 191 -5.97 12.82 -19.02
N ARG A 192 -5.96 12.85 -20.35
CA ARG A 192 -7.17 12.74 -21.15
C ARG A 192 -7.90 11.40 -20.97
N TYR A 193 -7.21 10.35 -20.61
CA TYR A 193 -7.75 8.99 -20.56
C TYR A 193 -7.60 8.32 -19.18
N VAL A 194 -6.54 8.62 -18.45
CA VAL A 194 -6.24 8.03 -17.15
C VAL A 194 -6.70 8.98 -16.06
N ASP A 195 -7.50 8.48 -15.13
CA ASP A 195 -8.12 9.27 -14.07
C ASP A 195 -7.28 9.33 -12.79
N MET A 196 -6.42 8.32 -12.55
CA MET A 196 -5.55 8.23 -11.37
C MET A 196 -4.33 7.37 -11.65
N LEU A 197 -3.21 7.73 -11.01
CA LEU A 197 -1.97 6.94 -11.01
C LEU A 197 -1.63 6.45 -9.61
N ILE A 198 -1.15 5.20 -9.54
CA ILE A 198 -0.70 4.55 -8.30
C ILE A 198 0.69 3.97 -8.53
N PRO A 199 1.76 4.63 -8.06
CA PRO A 199 3.10 4.06 -8.05
C PRO A 199 3.26 3.01 -6.95
N ARG A 200 3.93 1.90 -7.28
CA ARG A 200 4.25 0.76 -6.39
C ARG A 200 5.74 0.42 -6.51
N GLY A 201 6.58 1.17 -5.85
CA GLY A 201 8.04 1.03 -5.90
C GLY A 201 8.74 1.88 -4.86
N GLY A 202 10.03 2.11 -5.02
CA GLY A 202 10.82 2.91 -4.10
C GLY A 202 10.56 4.41 -4.18
N ALA A 203 11.19 5.17 -3.27
CA ALA A 203 11.05 6.63 -3.13
C ALA A 203 11.23 7.39 -4.44
N GLY A 204 12.19 6.97 -5.27
CA GLY A 204 12.47 7.59 -6.56
C GLY A 204 11.29 7.53 -7.53
N LEU A 205 10.56 6.41 -7.58
CA LEU A 205 9.37 6.27 -8.41
C LEU A 205 8.24 7.18 -7.92
N HIS A 206 7.99 7.20 -6.62
CA HIS A 206 6.97 8.08 -6.02
C HIS A 206 7.28 9.56 -6.28
N LYS A 207 8.55 9.97 -6.13
CA LYS A 207 9.03 11.32 -6.44
C LYS A 207 8.79 11.66 -7.91
N LEU A 208 9.24 10.78 -8.82
CA LEU A 208 9.04 10.96 -10.26
C LEU A 208 7.57 11.17 -10.62
N CYS A 209 6.69 10.29 -10.13
CA CYS A 209 5.25 10.39 -10.40
C CYS A 209 4.66 11.68 -9.87
N ARG A 210 5.01 12.08 -8.63
CA ARG A 210 4.50 13.31 -8.01
C ARG A 210 4.95 14.59 -8.76
N GLU A 211 6.19 14.61 -9.26
CA GLU A 211 6.76 15.81 -9.88
C GLU A 211 6.44 15.94 -11.38
N GLN A 212 6.22 14.81 -12.07
CA GLN A 212 6.09 14.79 -13.53
C GLN A 212 4.67 14.55 -14.03
N SER A 213 3.77 14.04 -13.18
CA SER A 213 2.43 13.67 -13.61
C SER A 213 1.50 14.88 -13.74
N THR A 214 0.71 14.90 -14.81
CA THR A 214 -0.48 15.76 -14.95
C THR A 214 -1.75 15.07 -14.44
N ILE A 215 -1.67 13.77 -14.14
CA ILE A 215 -2.76 12.96 -13.60
C ILE A 215 -2.65 12.97 -12.07
N PRO A 216 -3.76 12.97 -11.31
CA PRO A 216 -3.73 12.78 -9.87
C PRO A 216 -2.97 11.51 -9.48
N VAL A 217 -2.00 11.63 -8.57
CA VAL A 217 -1.16 10.51 -8.12
C VAL A 217 -1.45 10.22 -6.65
N ILE A 218 -1.75 8.97 -6.34
CA ILE A 218 -1.78 8.51 -4.96
C ILE A 218 -0.38 8.01 -4.59
N THR A 219 0.29 8.76 -3.73
CA THR A 219 1.61 8.42 -3.22
C THR A 219 1.56 7.96 -1.78
N GLY A 220 2.50 7.12 -1.42
CA GLY A 220 2.65 6.54 -0.09
C GLY A 220 3.68 5.41 -0.16
N GLY A 221 3.70 4.55 0.84
CA GLY A 221 4.52 3.33 0.78
C GLY A 221 5.97 3.51 1.19
N ILE A 222 6.39 4.70 1.63
CA ILE A 222 7.65 4.93 2.36
C ILE A 222 7.25 5.14 3.81
N GLY A 223 7.77 4.31 4.70
CA GLY A 223 7.38 4.29 6.09
C GLY A 223 8.54 4.50 7.05
N VAL A 224 8.85 5.74 7.41
CA VAL A 224 9.65 6.00 8.60
C VAL A 224 8.69 6.01 9.79
N CYS A 225 8.45 4.81 10.34
CA CYS A 225 7.46 4.59 11.39
C CYS A 225 8.09 4.72 12.79
N HIS A 226 7.36 5.34 13.71
CA HIS A 226 7.83 5.58 15.08
C HIS A 226 6.98 4.84 16.10
N THR A 227 7.62 4.49 17.22
CA THR A 227 6.91 4.06 18.43
C THR A 227 7.44 4.86 19.61
N TYR A 228 6.56 5.55 20.31
CA TYR A 228 6.88 6.24 21.55
C TYR A 228 6.54 5.36 22.76
N VAL A 229 7.50 5.16 23.65
CA VAL A 229 7.35 4.45 24.93
C VAL A 229 7.21 5.49 26.03
N ASP A 230 6.00 5.64 26.57
CA ASP A 230 5.67 6.60 27.60
C ASP A 230 6.20 6.19 28.99
N ALA A 231 6.28 7.14 29.92
CA ALA A 231 6.72 6.91 31.30
C ALA A 231 5.85 5.88 32.03
N ASN A 232 4.55 5.86 31.75
CA ASN A 232 3.61 4.92 32.35
C ASN A 232 3.30 3.78 31.38
N VAL A 233 4.16 2.76 31.35
CA VAL A 233 4.07 1.62 30.43
C VAL A 233 4.33 0.30 31.15
N ASP A 234 3.78 -0.79 30.61
CA ASP A 234 4.10 -2.17 30.99
C ASP A 234 5.28 -2.66 30.12
N PHE A 235 6.45 -2.82 30.71
CA PHE A 235 7.69 -3.10 30.00
C PHE A 235 7.63 -4.38 29.16
N ASP A 236 7.14 -5.48 29.71
CA ASP A 236 7.11 -6.78 29.02
C ASP A 236 6.21 -6.71 27.77
N LYS A 237 5.06 -6.05 27.90
CA LYS A 237 4.14 -5.87 26.78
C LYS A 237 4.70 -4.89 25.75
N ALA A 238 5.33 -3.81 26.20
CA ALA A 238 5.97 -2.85 25.30
C ALA A 238 7.08 -3.51 24.48
N LEU A 239 7.96 -4.28 25.14
CA LEU A 239 9.04 -5.00 24.46
C LEU A 239 8.50 -6.03 23.44
N THR A 240 7.38 -6.68 23.74
CA THR A 240 6.73 -7.62 22.81
C THR A 240 6.19 -6.89 21.57
N VAL A 241 5.56 -5.72 21.74
CA VAL A 241 5.06 -4.90 20.63
C VAL A 241 6.21 -4.37 19.78
N ILE A 242 7.28 -3.85 20.40
CA ILE A 242 8.46 -3.30 19.70
C ILE A 242 9.16 -4.40 18.88
N GLU A 243 9.39 -5.57 19.49
CA GLU A 243 9.95 -6.72 18.78
C GLU A 243 9.12 -7.06 17.54
N ASN A 244 7.82 -7.28 17.72
CA ASN A 244 6.93 -7.57 16.60
C ASN A 244 6.97 -6.48 15.52
N ALA A 245 6.93 -5.21 15.93
CA ALA A 245 6.95 -4.08 15.01
C ALA A 245 8.22 -4.02 14.16
N LYS A 246 9.38 -4.49 14.69
CA LYS A 246 10.64 -4.48 13.95
C LYS A 246 10.91 -5.78 13.20
N ILE A 247 10.72 -6.95 13.83
CA ILE A 247 11.27 -8.20 13.28
C ILE A 247 10.28 -9.01 12.43
N GLN A 248 8.98 -8.82 12.59
CA GLN A 248 7.97 -9.63 11.90
C GLN A 248 8.13 -9.56 10.38
N ARG A 249 8.47 -8.38 9.83
CA ARG A 249 8.84 -8.16 8.43
C ARG A 249 9.61 -6.86 8.28
N PRO A 250 10.92 -6.85 8.48
CA PRO A 250 11.73 -5.62 8.47
C PRO A 250 11.66 -4.82 7.17
N SER A 251 11.48 -5.52 6.04
CA SER A 251 11.39 -4.90 4.71
C SER A 251 10.01 -4.36 4.33
N ALA A 252 9.08 -4.23 5.28
CA ALA A 252 7.76 -3.66 5.04
C ALA A 252 7.72 -2.19 5.47
N CYS A 253 6.98 -1.37 4.71
CA CYS A 253 6.87 0.08 4.94
C CYS A 253 6.22 0.48 6.27
N ASN A 254 5.57 -0.44 6.97
CA ASN A 254 5.02 -0.25 8.32
C ASN A 254 5.88 -0.89 9.42
N SER A 255 7.12 -1.30 9.10
CA SER A 255 8.10 -1.73 10.10
C SER A 255 8.53 -0.54 10.96
N LEU A 256 8.86 -0.82 12.22
CA LEU A 256 9.36 0.21 13.13
C LEU A 256 10.78 0.63 12.72
N GLU A 257 10.99 1.95 12.52
CA GLU A 257 12.30 2.50 12.16
C GLU A 257 12.93 3.33 13.28
N THR A 258 12.11 4.02 14.08
CA THR A 258 12.60 4.83 15.21
C THR A 258 11.80 4.58 16.48
N LEU A 259 12.50 4.26 17.57
CA LEU A 259 11.98 4.09 18.90
C LEU A 259 12.31 5.32 19.76
N LEU A 260 11.28 6.01 20.24
CA LEU A 260 11.37 7.15 21.13
C LEU A 260 11.06 6.67 22.56
N VAL A 261 11.96 6.83 23.49
CA VAL A 261 11.79 6.34 24.86
C VAL A 261 11.77 7.51 25.84
N ASN A 262 10.75 7.56 26.70
CA ASN A 262 10.71 8.56 27.76
C ASN A 262 11.94 8.43 28.68
N ARG A 263 12.64 9.55 28.88
CA ARG A 263 13.89 9.60 29.65
C ARG A 263 13.76 9.04 31.06
N SER A 264 12.60 9.24 31.70
CA SER A 264 12.39 8.83 33.10
C SER A 264 12.46 7.30 33.31
N ILE A 265 12.19 6.50 32.28
CA ILE A 265 12.22 5.03 32.34
C ILE A 265 13.44 4.42 31.66
N ALA A 266 14.25 5.23 30.99
CA ALA A 266 15.30 4.76 30.07
C ALA A 266 16.33 3.85 30.75
N ALA A 267 16.75 4.16 31.97
CA ALA A 267 17.76 3.43 32.71
C ALA A 267 17.35 1.96 33.01
N GLU A 268 16.07 1.70 33.17
CA GLU A 268 15.49 0.39 33.41
C GLU A 268 15.05 -0.31 32.12
N PHE A 269 14.47 0.45 31.18
CA PHE A 269 13.89 -0.08 29.96
C PHE A 269 14.93 -0.46 28.90
N LEU A 270 15.97 0.38 28.68
CA LEU A 270 16.92 0.15 27.58
C LEU A 270 17.78 -1.11 27.75
N PRO A 271 18.22 -1.54 28.94
CA PRO A 271 18.91 -2.83 29.10
C PRO A 271 18.03 -4.02 28.69
N ALA A 272 16.75 -4.02 29.02
CA ALA A 272 15.79 -5.05 28.62
C ALA A 272 15.53 -5.03 27.10
N LEU A 273 15.41 -3.84 26.51
CA LEU A 273 15.32 -3.64 25.05
C LEU A 273 16.56 -4.22 24.36
N SER A 274 17.77 -3.88 24.84
CA SER A 274 19.03 -4.38 24.27
C SER A 274 19.10 -5.89 24.26
N ALA A 275 18.71 -6.56 25.36
CA ALA A 275 18.69 -8.01 25.43
C ALA A 275 17.73 -8.63 24.42
N LYS A 276 16.56 -8.03 24.27
CA LYS A 276 15.54 -8.53 23.34
C LYS A 276 15.93 -8.33 21.87
N MET A 277 16.49 -7.18 21.54
CA MET A 277 16.94 -6.85 20.19
C MET A 277 18.18 -7.66 19.77
N ALA A 278 19.08 -7.94 20.72
CA ALA A 278 20.23 -8.83 20.48
C ALA A 278 19.78 -10.25 20.08
N ALA A 279 18.80 -10.80 20.79
CA ALA A 279 18.27 -12.13 20.50
C ALA A 279 17.63 -12.21 19.09
N ALA A 280 17.14 -11.08 18.59
CA ALA A 280 16.53 -10.95 17.26
C ALA A 280 17.53 -10.51 16.16
N GLY A 281 18.80 -10.26 16.50
CA GLY A 281 19.83 -9.81 15.55
C GLY A 281 19.64 -8.37 15.05
N VAL A 282 18.93 -7.52 15.82
CA VAL A 282 18.70 -6.11 15.48
C VAL A 282 19.89 -5.26 15.93
N THR A 283 20.40 -4.42 15.02
CA THR A 283 21.37 -3.37 15.33
C THR A 283 20.63 -2.13 15.84
N LEU A 284 21.09 -1.58 16.98
CA LEU A 284 20.55 -0.37 17.56
C LEU A 284 21.40 0.85 17.16
N HIS A 285 20.83 1.79 16.46
CA HIS A 285 21.42 3.09 16.13
C HIS A 285 21.02 4.07 17.23
N ALA A 286 21.93 4.28 18.19
CA ALA A 286 21.64 5.02 19.41
C ALA A 286 21.98 6.50 19.27
N ALA A 287 21.03 7.38 19.61
CA ALA A 287 21.27 8.80 19.78
C ALA A 287 22.29 9.05 20.93
N GLU A 288 22.98 10.19 20.89
CA GLU A 288 23.98 10.56 21.90
C GLU A 288 23.46 10.43 23.34
N ASN A 289 22.18 10.76 23.56
CA ASN A 289 21.55 10.66 24.87
C ASN A 289 21.14 9.23 25.29
N ALA A 290 21.00 8.30 24.37
CA ALA A 290 20.66 6.89 24.62
C ALA A 290 21.92 5.99 24.67
N LEU A 291 22.97 6.37 23.95
CA LEU A 291 24.18 5.59 23.75
C LEU A 291 24.83 5.09 25.07
N PRO A 292 24.99 5.91 26.12
CA PRO A 292 25.60 5.46 27.38
C PRO A 292 24.82 4.36 28.11
N LEU A 293 23.50 4.30 27.91
CA LEU A 293 22.62 3.31 28.54
C LEU A 293 22.55 1.99 27.75
N LEU A 294 22.97 2.01 26.49
CA LEU A 294 23.01 0.82 25.62
C LEU A 294 24.38 0.22 25.45
N GLN A 295 25.46 1.03 25.66
CA GLN A 295 26.84 0.56 25.60
C GLN A 295 27.13 -0.53 26.65
N GLY A 296 27.77 -1.60 26.19
CA GLY A 296 28.08 -2.77 27.06
C GLY A 296 26.91 -3.75 27.23
N GLY A 297 25.74 -3.45 26.64
CA GLY A 297 24.64 -4.41 26.53
C GLY A 297 24.91 -5.49 25.46
N PRO A 298 24.03 -6.49 25.35
CA PRO A 298 24.21 -7.61 24.41
C PRO A 298 23.92 -7.29 22.94
N ALA A 299 23.18 -6.22 22.63
CA ALA A 299 22.90 -5.82 21.25
C ALA A 299 24.10 -5.15 20.58
N THR A 300 24.19 -5.25 19.26
CA THR A 300 25.08 -4.42 18.47
C THR A 300 24.56 -2.99 18.53
N VAL A 301 25.40 -2.06 19.00
CA VAL A 301 25.04 -0.65 19.16
C VAL A 301 26.01 0.21 18.37
N VAL A 302 25.49 1.09 17.54
CA VAL A 302 26.26 2.09 16.76
C VAL A 302 25.68 3.48 17.00
N PRO A 303 26.46 4.55 16.91
CA PRO A 303 25.92 5.90 16.95
C PRO A 303 25.00 6.15 15.76
N VAL A 304 23.87 6.83 15.97
CA VAL A 304 22.99 7.30 14.92
C VAL A 304 23.55 8.57 14.28
N ASN A 305 23.41 8.70 12.96
CA ASN A 305 23.66 9.96 12.26
C ASN A 305 22.34 10.75 12.11
N ALA A 306 22.45 12.05 11.88
CA ALA A 306 21.24 12.90 11.77
C ALA A 306 20.35 12.50 10.59
N GLU A 307 20.92 11.99 9.52
CA GLU A 307 20.25 11.55 8.29
C GLU A 307 19.49 10.23 8.50
N ASP A 308 19.95 9.37 9.43
CA ASP A 308 19.35 8.06 9.73
C ASP A 308 17.91 8.16 10.23
N TYR A 309 17.48 9.32 10.76
CA TYR A 309 16.11 9.54 11.22
C TYR A 309 15.12 9.71 10.07
N ASP A 310 15.59 10.07 8.88
CA ASP A 310 14.76 10.25 7.68
C ASP A 310 14.77 9.01 6.79
N ASP A 311 15.60 7.98 7.13
CA ASP A 311 15.77 6.78 6.34
C ASP A 311 14.79 5.68 6.72
N GLU A 312 14.24 5.04 5.70
CA GLU A 312 13.51 3.77 5.81
C GLU A 312 14.51 2.62 5.69
N TRP A 313 14.94 2.05 6.82
CA TRP A 313 15.99 1.03 6.87
C TRP A 313 15.69 -0.23 6.06
N LEU A 314 14.45 -0.71 6.11
CA LEU A 314 14.01 -1.96 5.46
C LEU A 314 14.84 -3.20 5.88
N SER A 315 15.52 -3.13 7.01
CA SER A 315 16.45 -4.11 7.57
C SER A 315 16.28 -4.26 9.09
N LEU A 316 17.08 -5.09 9.73
CA LEU A 316 17.10 -5.27 11.19
C LEU A 316 17.92 -4.17 11.87
N ASP A 317 17.64 -2.92 11.53
CA ASP A 317 18.22 -1.70 12.08
C ASP A 317 17.14 -0.86 12.75
N LEU A 318 17.40 -0.28 13.91
CA LEU A 318 16.43 0.46 14.72
C LEU A 318 17.10 1.68 15.38
N ASN A 319 16.60 2.88 15.07
CA ASN A 319 17.01 4.10 15.76
C ASN A 319 16.43 4.13 17.18
N VAL A 320 17.22 4.53 18.17
CA VAL A 320 16.79 4.69 19.57
C VAL A 320 17.17 6.05 20.10
N LEU A 321 16.17 6.82 20.53
CA LEU A 321 16.32 8.20 21.01
C LEU A 321 15.57 8.38 22.33
N LEU A 322 16.16 9.12 23.29
CA LEU A 322 15.46 9.54 24.49
C LEU A 322 14.77 10.89 24.29
N VAL A 323 13.53 10.97 24.74
CA VAL A 323 12.72 12.17 24.75
C VAL A 323 12.29 12.51 26.19
N ASP A 324 12.16 13.78 26.50
CA ASP A 324 11.83 14.22 27.85
C ASP A 324 10.35 13.99 28.17
N ASP A 325 9.49 14.16 27.16
CA ASP A 325 8.04 14.01 27.27
C ASP A 325 7.40 13.61 25.93
N ILE A 326 6.08 13.50 25.95
CA ILE A 326 5.26 13.15 24.80
C ILE A 326 5.30 14.22 23.69
N ASP A 327 5.40 15.49 24.04
CA ASP A 327 5.41 16.58 23.06
C ASP A 327 6.69 16.58 22.25
N GLN A 328 7.84 16.28 22.87
CA GLN A 328 9.09 16.08 22.16
C GLN A 328 9.04 14.87 21.24
N ALA A 329 8.36 13.77 21.65
CA ALA A 329 8.14 12.62 20.78
C ALA A 329 7.30 12.98 19.56
N ILE A 330 6.22 13.73 19.76
CA ILE A 330 5.33 14.21 18.70
C ILE A 330 6.07 15.12 17.72
N ASP A 331 6.92 16.03 18.22
CA ASP A 331 7.70 16.93 17.38
C ASP A 331 8.77 16.18 16.55
N HIS A 332 9.37 15.15 17.12
CA HIS A 332 10.27 14.26 16.36
C HIS A 332 9.51 13.55 15.22
N ILE A 333 8.33 12.98 15.51
CA ILE A 333 7.48 12.32 14.51
C ILE A 333 7.06 13.29 13.40
N ARG A 334 6.73 14.53 13.75
CA ARG A 334 6.37 15.58 12.77
C ARG A 334 7.53 15.95 11.86
N THR A 335 8.75 15.92 12.39
CA THR A 335 9.96 16.30 11.66
C THR A 335 10.45 15.22 10.73
N HIS A 336 10.50 13.96 11.20
CA HIS A 336 11.15 12.83 10.53
C HIS A 336 10.15 11.79 9.99
N GLY A 337 8.91 11.80 10.45
CA GLY A 337 7.88 10.85 10.02
C GLY A 337 7.39 11.08 8.60
N THR A 338 6.97 10.02 7.95
CA THR A 338 6.39 10.03 6.59
C THR A 338 4.87 10.02 6.59
N ASN A 339 4.23 10.26 7.73
CA ASN A 339 2.79 10.15 7.94
C ASN A 339 2.21 8.75 7.64
N HIS A 340 3.01 7.70 7.80
CA HIS A 340 2.61 6.33 7.53
C HIS A 340 1.91 5.69 8.73
N SER A 341 2.67 5.22 9.71
CA SER A 341 2.15 4.48 10.86
C SER A 341 2.97 4.76 12.10
N ASP A 342 2.36 5.32 13.13
CA ASP A 342 3.05 5.64 14.36
C ASP A 342 2.27 5.11 15.58
N ALA A 343 2.99 4.80 16.67
CA ALA A 343 2.41 4.18 17.85
C ALA A 343 2.85 4.86 19.14
N ILE A 344 1.98 4.81 20.16
CA ILE A 344 2.31 5.07 21.55
C ILE A 344 2.09 3.82 22.38
N LEU A 345 3.02 3.51 23.28
CA LEU A 345 2.90 2.47 24.30
C LEU A 345 2.74 3.14 25.66
N THR A 346 1.54 3.08 26.23
CA THR A 346 1.20 3.79 27.47
C THR A 346 0.07 3.10 28.23
N ARG A 347 -0.02 3.33 29.54
CA ARG A 347 -1.18 3.02 30.38
C ARG A 347 -1.96 4.28 30.79
N SER A 348 -1.48 5.45 30.39
CA SER A 348 -2.14 6.73 30.61
C SER A 348 -3.16 7.01 29.50
N LEU A 349 -4.43 7.09 29.86
CA LEU A 349 -5.49 7.45 28.90
C LEU A 349 -5.27 8.87 28.35
N SER A 350 -4.84 9.81 29.18
CA SER A 350 -4.57 11.18 28.75
C SER A 350 -3.41 11.29 27.76
N SER A 351 -2.32 10.53 27.97
CA SER A 351 -1.21 10.45 27.02
C SER A 351 -1.67 9.81 25.69
N ALA A 352 -2.47 8.75 25.75
CA ALA A 352 -3.00 8.09 24.56
C ALA A 352 -3.87 9.04 23.72
N GLU A 353 -4.81 9.75 24.37
CA GLU A 353 -5.67 10.73 23.70
C GLU A 353 -4.89 11.91 23.12
N HIS A 354 -3.92 12.44 23.87
CA HIS A 354 -3.05 13.51 23.38
C HIS A 354 -2.27 13.10 22.14
N PHE A 355 -1.62 11.94 22.18
CA PHE A 355 -0.86 11.39 21.07
C PHE A 355 -1.73 11.18 19.82
N VAL A 356 -2.89 10.52 19.96
CA VAL A 356 -3.82 10.26 18.84
C VAL A 356 -4.33 11.55 18.20
N ARG A 357 -4.54 12.61 18.99
CA ARG A 357 -5.00 13.92 18.49
C ARG A 357 -3.90 14.74 17.83
N ALA A 358 -2.65 14.57 18.26
CA ALA A 358 -1.53 15.41 17.83
C ALA A 358 -0.72 14.79 16.69
N VAL A 359 -0.64 13.45 16.61
CA VAL A 359 0.05 12.73 15.53
C VAL A 359 -0.90 12.53 14.36
N ASP A 360 -0.51 13.06 13.19
CA ASP A 360 -1.35 13.07 11.99
C ASP A 360 -0.83 12.07 10.95
N SER A 361 -0.61 10.83 11.36
CA SER A 361 -0.24 9.73 10.49
C SER A 361 -1.47 8.99 9.95
N SER A 362 -1.33 8.28 8.84
CA SER A 362 -2.45 7.56 8.20
C SER A 362 -3.01 6.46 9.10
N ALA A 363 -2.17 5.91 9.98
CA ALA A 363 -2.57 5.00 11.04
C ALA A 363 -1.83 5.36 12.34
N VAL A 364 -2.58 5.52 13.44
CA VAL A 364 -2.05 5.81 14.76
C VAL A 364 -2.51 4.73 15.72
N TYR A 365 -1.56 4.14 16.45
CA TYR A 365 -1.81 3.01 17.34
C TYR A 365 -1.59 3.36 18.81
N VAL A 366 -2.42 2.80 19.66
CA VAL A 366 -2.24 2.80 21.10
C VAL A 366 -2.05 1.34 21.54
N ASN A 367 -0.88 1.03 22.12
CA ASN A 367 -0.53 -0.30 22.60
C ASN A 367 -0.65 -1.42 21.54
N ALA A 368 -0.32 -1.11 20.28
CA ALA A 368 -0.32 -2.06 19.20
C ALA A 368 0.85 -1.81 18.23
N SER A 369 1.24 -2.86 17.52
CA SER A 369 2.32 -2.82 16.53
C SER A 369 1.90 -2.03 15.28
N THR A 370 2.81 -1.24 14.72
CA THR A 370 2.65 -0.56 13.43
C THR A 370 2.43 -1.53 12.27
N ARG A 371 2.80 -2.81 12.45
CA ARG A 371 2.60 -3.89 11.48
C ARG A 371 1.12 -4.18 11.16
N PHE A 372 0.19 -3.69 11.95
CA PHE A 372 -1.23 -3.80 11.64
C PHE A 372 -1.70 -2.93 10.48
N THR A 373 -0.91 -1.97 9.98
CA THR A 373 -1.27 -1.16 8.80
C THR A 373 -1.21 -1.99 7.53
N ASP A 374 -2.23 -2.79 7.32
CA ASP A 374 -2.36 -3.77 6.23
C ASP A 374 -3.84 -3.96 5.91
N GLY A 375 -4.19 -4.04 4.63
CA GLY A 375 -5.58 -4.15 4.20
C GLY A 375 -6.27 -5.43 4.69
N GLY A 376 -5.54 -6.54 4.80
CA GLY A 376 -6.06 -7.79 5.38
C GLY A 376 -6.32 -7.65 6.87
N GLN A 377 -5.38 -7.04 7.62
CA GLN A 377 -5.48 -6.81 9.06
C GLN A 377 -6.59 -5.79 9.40
N PHE A 378 -6.83 -4.82 8.54
CA PHE A 378 -7.91 -3.82 8.71
C PHE A 378 -9.29 -4.36 8.29
N GLY A 379 -9.37 -5.62 7.87
CA GLY A 379 -10.64 -6.21 7.43
C GLY A 379 -11.09 -5.73 6.05
N LEU A 380 -10.22 -5.07 5.28
CA LEU A 380 -10.52 -4.63 3.91
C LEU A 380 -10.38 -5.78 2.90
N GLY A 381 -9.84 -6.91 3.32
CA GLY A 381 -9.66 -8.13 2.53
C GLY A 381 -8.50 -8.09 1.55
N ALA A 382 -8.21 -6.95 0.96
CA ALA A 382 -7.09 -6.73 0.06
C ALA A 382 -6.77 -5.24 -0.03
N GLU A 383 -5.56 -4.90 -0.50
CA GLU A 383 -5.14 -3.51 -0.73
C GLU A 383 -4.34 -3.36 -2.02
N VAL A 384 -4.52 -2.25 -2.70
CA VAL A 384 -3.73 -1.89 -3.87
C VAL A 384 -2.44 -1.15 -3.48
N ALA A 385 -2.48 -0.36 -2.42
CA ALA A 385 -1.37 0.42 -1.87
C ALA A 385 -1.71 0.91 -0.46
N VAL A 386 -0.74 1.52 0.23
CA VAL A 386 -0.96 2.34 1.43
C VAL A 386 -0.71 3.79 1.05
N SER A 387 -1.69 4.68 1.27
CA SER A 387 -1.55 6.11 1.01
C SER A 387 -1.26 6.88 2.29
N THR A 388 -0.29 7.78 2.24
CA THR A 388 0.01 8.71 3.35
C THR A 388 -0.55 10.11 3.11
N GLN A 389 -1.20 10.34 1.97
CA GLN A 389 -1.76 11.63 1.59
C GLN A 389 -3.12 11.88 2.26
N LYS A 390 -3.43 13.16 2.49
CA LYS A 390 -4.74 13.62 3.00
C LYS A 390 -5.73 13.84 1.85
N LEU A 391 -6.03 12.75 1.11
CA LEU A 391 -6.98 12.77 0.00
C LEU A 391 -8.20 11.89 0.32
N HIS A 392 -8.99 11.52 -0.69
CA HIS A 392 -10.14 10.62 -0.54
C HIS A 392 -9.74 9.22 -0.05
N ALA A 393 -8.48 8.80 -0.30
CA ALA A 393 -7.88 7.55 0.16
C ALA A 393 -6.68 7.85 1.05
N ARG A 394 -6.65 7.28 2.25
CA ARG A 394 -5.58 7.41 3.22
C ARG A 394 -5.45 6.12 4.03
N GLY A 395 -4.21 5.68 4.32
CA GLY A 395 -3.93 4.37 4.89
C GLY A 395 -4.03 3.25 3.85
N PRO A 396 -4.28 1.99 4.26
CA PRO A 396 -4.49 0.87 3.35
C PRO A 396 -5.65 1.12 2.39
N MET A 397 -5.39 0.98 1.09
CA MET A 397 -6.33 1.28 0.03
C MET A 397 -7.05 0.02 -0.45
N GLY A 398 -8.18 -0.32 0.15
CA GLY A 398 -9.08 -1.36 -0.30
C GLY A 398 -9.99 -0.91 -1.46
N LEU A 399 -11.11 -1.62 -1.66
CA LEU A 399 -12.05 -1.36 -2.76
C LEU A 399 -12.65 0.05 -2.73
N ASP A 400 -12.96 0.57 -1.55
CA ASP A 400 -13.54 1.92 -1.39
C ASP A 400 -12.62 3.02 -1.93
N ALA A 401 -11.31 2.85 -1.76
CA ALA A 401 -10.31 3.80 -2.22
C ALA A 401 -10.18 3.86 -3.77
N LEU A 402 -10.66 2.83 -4.48
CA LEU A 402 -10.72 2.77 -5.94
C LEU A 402 -12.05 3.31 -6.49
N THR A 403 -12.82 4.03 -5.67
CA THR A 403 -14.08 4.65 -6.03
C THR A 403 -14.09 6.13 -5.66
N THR A 404 -14.97 6.88 -6.30
CA THR A 404 -15.36 8.22 -5.90
C THR A 404 -16.88 8.28 -5.76
N TYR A 405 -17.49 9.45 -5.77
CA TYR A 405 -18.94 9.59 -5.74
C TYR A 405 -19.42 10.62 -6.76
N LYS A 406 -20.67 10.51 -7.13
CA LYS A 406 -21.40 11.55 -7.86
C LYS A 406 -22.66 11.96 -7.10
N TRP A 407 -23.08 13.18 -7.31
CA TRP A 407 -24.36 13.68 -6.84
C TRP A 407 -25.47 13.32 -7.82
N ILE A 408 -26.60 12.84 -7.30
CA ILE A 408 -27.79 12.48 -8.07
C ILE A 408 -28.96 13.26 -7.47
N GLY A 409 -29.58 14.10 -8.28
CA GLY A 409 -30.77 14.85 -7.89
C GLY A 409 -32.01 14.27 -8.56
N TYR A 410 -33.04 13.99 -7.78
CA TYR A 410 -34.36 13.61 -8.27
C TYR A 410 -35.33 14.74 -7.96
N GLY A 411 -35.97 15.26 -9.00
CA GLY A 411 -36.99 16.29 -8.92
C GLY A 411 -38.24 15.87 -9.69
N ASP A 412 -39.29 16.62 -9.51
CA ASP A 412 -40.55 16.56 -10.31
C ASP A 412 -40.68 17.90 -11.02
N ASP A 413 -39.96 18.04 -12.14
CA ASP A 413 -39.84 19.27 -12.94
C ASP A 413 -39.46 20.53 -12.15
N LEU A 414 -38.65 20.32 -11.06
CA LEU A 414 -38.19 21.41 -10.21
C LEU A 414 -37.24 22.36 -10.96
N VAL A 415 -37.47 23.64 -10.78
CA VAL A 415 -36.62 24.71 -11.31
C VAL A 415 -35.99 25.50 -10.15
N ARG A 416 -34.79 26.04 -10.37
CA ARG A 416 -34.17 26.93 -9.40
C ARG A 416 -34.83 28.31 -9.50
N SER A 417 -35.39 28.80 -8.41
CA SER A 417 -35.90 30.18 -8.27
C SER A 417 -34.76 31.19 -8.19
#